data_a51e7b766b0c1c19d0ca5d8aede76d3c
#
_entry.id   a51e7b766b0c1c19d0ca5d8aede76d3c
#
_cell.length_a   1.000
_cell.length_b   1.000
_cell.length_c   1.000
_cell.angle_alpha   90.00
_cell.angle_beta   90.00
_cell.angle_gamma   90.00
#
_symmetry.space_group_name_H-M   'P 1'
#
loop_
_entity.id
_entity.type
_entity.pdbx_description
1 polymer ?
#
loop_
_entity_poly.entity_id
_entity_poly.type
_entity_poly.pdbx_seq_one_letter_code
_entity_poly.pdbx_strand_id
1 'polypeptide(L)'
;SKEGRSVHITLESDYAVRIVYCLAQNGGRLDAASIAEQTGVTLRFSLKILRKLVAGELVKSYKGAGGGYELARDPHEISLYEVIEQVEGPYAISRCLNEEGYDCNRNRQACMECKFVRIYADISEMVRKRLEGISFGNVLEQP
;
A
#
# COMPACT_ATOMS: atom_id res chain seq x y z
N SER A 1 13.43 2.54 22.71
CA SER A 1 12.12 2.27 22.26
C SER A 1 12.08 1.50 20.97
N LYS A 2 11.04 0.76 20.84
CA LYS A 2 10.79 -0.02 19.63
C LYS A 2 10.13 0.82 18.57
N GLU A 3 9.51 1.89 18.98
CA GLU A 3 8.84 2.79 18.07
C GLU A 3 9.85 3.37 17.09
N GLY A 4 9.42 3.58 15.90
CA GLY A 4 10.25 4.13 14.85
C GLY A 4 11.28 3.19 14.30
N ARG A 5 11.25 1.94 14.69
CA ARG A 5 12.12 0.97 14.05
C ARG A 5 11.77 0.85 12.61
N SER A 6 12.79 0.66 11.83
CA SER A 6 12.63 0.51 10.41
C SER A 6 11.68 -0.64 10.10
N VAL A 7 10.58 -0.31 9.46
CA VAL A 7 9.63 -1.28 8.92
C VAL A 7 9.49 -0.93 7.46
N HIS A 8 9.86 -1.84 6.61
CA HIS A 8 9.88 -1.58 5.17
C HIS A 8 8.49 -1.59 4.56
N ILE A 9 7.59 -2.38 5.15
CA ILE A 9 6.18 -2.36 4.83
C ILE A 9 5.46 -2.13 6.13
N THR A 10 4.72 -1.04 6.23
CA THR A 10 4.03 -0.69 7.47
C THR A 10 2.90 -1.67 7.75
N LEU A 11 2.42 -1.66 8.98
CA LEU A 11 1.28 -2.48 9.36
C LEU A 11 0.06 -2.14 8.53
N GLU A 12 -0.17 -0.86 8.28
CA GLU A 12 -1.31 -0.43 7.46
C GLU A 12 -1.19 -0.96 6.03
N SER A 13 -0.02 -0.90 5.44
CA SER A 13 0.19 -1.44 4.08
C SER A 13 0.03 -2.95 4.05
N ASP A 14 0.55 -3.66 5.05
CA ASP A 14 0.37 -5.11 5.13
C ASP A 14 -1.11 -5.46 5.21
N TYR A 15 -1.86 -4.76 6.03
CA TYR A 15 -3.29 -4.98 6.14
C TYR A 15 -4.04 -4.65 4.85
N ALA A 16 -3.64 -3.59 4.17
CA ALA A 16 -4.25 -3.22 2.89
C ALA A 16 -4.00 -4.30 1.83
N VAL A 17 -2.79 -4.83 1.80
CA VAL A 17 -2.45 -5.94 0.88
C VAL A 17 -3.31 -7.17 1.18
N ARG A 18 -3.47 -7.52 2.46
CA ARG A 18 -4.31 -8.64 2.86
C ARG A 18 -5.76 -8.44 2.44
N ILE A 19 -6.28 -7.23 2.61
CA ILE A 19 -7.67 -6.92 2.25
C ILE A 19 -7.87 -7.02 0.74
N VAL A 20 -6.98 -6.44 -0.05
CA VAL A 20 -7.09 -6.51 -1.51
C VAL A 20 -6.97 -7.96 -1.98
N TYR A 21 -6.06 -8.72 -1.40
CA TYR A 21 -5.91 -10.14 -1.74
C TYR A 21 -7.16 -10.93 -1.40
N CYS A 22 -7.76 -10.66 -0.24
CA CYS A 22 -9.00 -11.28 0.19
C CYS A 22 -10.12 -11.03 -0.83
N LEU A 23 -10.26 -9.77 -1.26
CA LEU A 23 -11.27 -9.42 -2.27
C LEU A 23 -10.98 -10.08 -3.61
N ALA A 24 -9.71 -10.16 -3.98
CA ALA A 24 -9.30 -10.83 -5.21
C ALA A 24 -9.65 -12.32 -5.19
N GLN A 25 -9.40 -12.97 -4.07
CA GLN A 25 -9.73 -14.39 -3.91
C GLN A 25 -11.23 -14.64 -3.95
N ASN A 26 -12.01 -13.75 -3.35
CA ASN A 26 -13.45 -13.89 -3.32
C ASN A 26 -14.09 -13.71 -4.70
N GLY A 27 -13.58 -12.81 -5.48
CA GLY A 27 -14.07 -12.55 -6.83
C GLY A 27 -15.41 -11.84 -6.90
N GLY A 28 -15.89 -11.28 -5.80
CA GLY A 28 -17.15 -10.56 -5.76
C GLY A 28 -17.24 -9.72 -4.49
N ARG A 29 -18.45 -9.34 -4.12
CA ARG A 29 -18.66 -8.48 -2.96
C ARG A 29 -18.49 -9.23 -1.65
N LEU A 30 -17.88 -8.56 -0.69
CA LEU A 30 -17.80 -9.00 0.70
C LEU A 30 -18.12 -7.82 1.61
N ASP A 31 -18.89 -8.07 2.65
CA ASP A 31 -19.11 -7.05 3.66
C ASP A 31 -17.86 -6.86 4.53
N ALA A 32 -17.79 -5.72 5.22
CA ALA A 32 -16.61 -5.39 6.02
C ALA A 32 -16.35 -6.39 7.14
N ALA A 33 -17.38 -6.94 7.75
CA ALA A 33 -17.21 -7.93 8.82
C ALA A 33 -16.58 -9.21 8.31
N SER A 34 -16.98 -9.68 7.13
CA SER A 34 -16.40 -10.86 6.51
C SER A 34 -14.94 -10.61 6.13
N ILE A 35 -14.65 -9.43 5.60
CA ILE A 35 -13.26 -9.06 5.28
C ILE A 35 -12.41 -9.07 6.53
N ALA A 36 -12.88 -8.45 7.61
CA ALA A 36 -12.17 -8.40 8.89
C ALA A 36 -11.88 -9.82 9.41
N GLU A 37 -12.89 -10.67 9.37
CA GLU A 37 -12.75 -12.05 9.85
C GLU A 37 -11.72 -12.82 9.02
N GLN A 38 -11.80 -12.73 7.70
CA GLN A 38 -10.91 -13.50 6.82
C GLN A 38 -9.48 -13.00 6.83
N THR A 39 -9.27 -11.70 7.06
CA THR A 39 -7.93 -11.12 7.03
C THR A 39 -7.26 -11.07 8.38
N GLY A 40 -8.03 -11.21 9.47
CA GLY A 40 -7.50 -11.04 10.81
C GLY A 40 -7.28 -9.58 11.20
N VAL A 41 -7.81 -8.65 10.41
CA VAL A 41 -7.73 -7.22 10.69
C VAL A 41 -9.01 -6.80 11.40
N THR A 42 -8.91 -5.94 12.42
CA THR A 42 -10.11 -5.51 13.14
C THR A 42 -11.08 -4.80 12.20
N LEU A 43 -12.37 -4.86 12.51
CA LEU A 43 -13.39 -4.19 11.69
C LEU A 43 -13.10 -2.69 11.56
N ARG A 44 -12.76 -2.05 12.67
CA ARG A 44 -12.47 -0.62 12.67
C ARG A 44 -11.30 -0.27 11.73
N PHE A 45 -10.24 -1.04 11.82
CA PHE A 45 -9.06 -0.82 10.97
C PHE A 45 -9.36 -1.15 9.52
N SER A 46 -10.11 -2.24 9.29
CA SER A 46 -10.54 -2.61 7.93
C SER A 46 -11.33 -1.49 7.27
N LEU A 47 -12.27 -0.88 8.00
CA LEU A 47 -13.07 0.23 7.46
C LEU A 47 -12.20 1.44 7.11
N LYS A 48 -11.20 1.73 7.94
CA LYS A 48 -10.27 2.82 7.66
C LYS A 48 -9.50 2.59 6.37
N ILE A 49 -8.99 1.39 6.19
CA ILE A 49 -8.22 1.02 5.02
C ILE A 49 -9.10 0.98 3.77
N LEU A 50 -10.29 0.37 3.90
CA LEU A 50 -11.24 0.29 2.79
C LEU A 50 -11.62 1.68 2.28
N ARG A 51 -11.76 2.65 3.19
CA ARG A 51 -12.06 4.03 2.80
C ARG A 51 -10.95 4.62 1.92
N LYS A 52 -9.70 4.35 2.27
CA LYS A 52 -8.56 4.80 1.46
C LYS A 52 -8.52 4.11 0.10
N LEU A 53 -8.82 2.81 0.07
CA LEU A 53 -8.82 2.04 -1.17
C LEU A 53 -9.95 2.49 -2.10
N VAL A 54 -11.11 2.84 -1.55
CA VAL A 54 -12.22 3.38 -2.33
C VAL A 54 -11.85 4.75 -2.90
N ALA A 55 -11.21 5.59 -2.10
CA ALA A 55 -10.77 6.92 -2.55
C ALA A 55 -9.77 6.80 -3.72
N GLY A 56 -8.95 5.75 -3.73
CA GLY A 56 -8.00 5.51 -4.80
C GLY A 56 -8.57 4.71 -5.98
N GLU A 57 -9.87 4.45 -5.96
CA GLU A 57 -10.56 3.72 -7.03
C GLU A 57 -10.02 2.29 -7.24
N LEU A 58 -9.48 1.71 -6.19
CA LEU A 58 -9.03 0.31 -6.20
C LEU A 58 -10.15 -0.63 -5.75
N VAL A 59 -11.07 -0.10 -4.95
CA VAL A 59 -12.20 -0.84 -4.38
C VAL A 59 -13.46 -0.03 -4.59
N LYS A 60 -14.57 -0.71 -4.86
CA LYS A 60 -15.91 -0.12 -4.93
C LYS A 60 -16.68 -0.48 -3.69
N SER A 61 -17.46 0.49 -3.20
CA SER A 61 -18.32 0.33 -2.04
C SER A 61 -19.77 0.33 -2.47
N TYR A 62 -20.57 -0.58 -1.92
CA TYR A 62 -22.00 -0.68 -2.18
C TYR A 62 -22.75 -0.64 -0.87
N LYS A 63 -23.88 0.06 -0.86
CA LYS A 63 -24.69 0.23 0.35
C LYS A 63 -25.90 -0.70 0.35
N GLY A 64 -26.49 -0.85 1.52
CA GLY A 64 -27.75 -1.57 1.72
C GLY A 64 -27.60 -3.08 1.77
N ALA A 65 -28.74 -3.78 1.68
CA ALA A 65 -28.74 -5.23 1.63
C ALA A 65 -28.04 -5.69 0.35
N GLY A 66 -27.14 -6.64 0.47
CA GLY A 66 -26.32 -7.04 -0.67
C GLY A 66 -25.18 -6.08 -0.96
N GLY A 67 -24.95 -5.09 -0.09
CA GLY A 67 -23.84 -4.19 -0.20
C GLY A 67 -22.52 -4.84 0.23
N GLY A 68 -21.50 -4.02 0.33
CA GLY A 68 -20.17 -4.47 0.69
C GLY A 68 -19.11 -3.83 -0.19
N TYR A 69 -18.03 -4.55 -0.39
CA TYR A 69 -16.88 -4.06 -1.13
C TYR A 69 -16.43 -5.09 -2.14
N GLU A 70 -15.94 -4.61 -3.28
CA GLU A 70 -15.32 -5.48 -4.27
C GLU A 70 -14.20 -4.70 -4.97
N LEU A 71 -13.31 -5.41 -5.65
CA LEU A 71 -12.27 -4.75 -6.42
C LEU A 71 -12.90 -3.98 -7.58
N ALA A 72 -12.38 -2.78 -7.83
CA ALA A 72 -12.87 -1.91 -8.90
C ALA A 72 -12.32 -2.33 -10.26
N ARG A 73 -11.24 -3.10 -10.27
CA ARG A 73 -10.55 -3.52 -11.50
C ARG A 73 -10.16 -5.00 -11.38
N ASP A 74 -9.79 -5.58 -12.50
CA ASP A 74 -9.25 -6.94 -12.52
C ASP A 74 -8.01 -7.01 -11.63
N PRO A 75 -7.86 -8.06 -10.81
CA PRO A 75 -6.68 -8.21 -9.95
C PRO A 75 -5.36 -8.16 -10.72
N HIS A 76 -5.34 -8.57 -11.98
CA HIS A 76 -4.14 -8.49 -12.81
C HIS A 76 -3.75 -7.06 -13.15
N GLU A 77 -4.67 -6.12 -12.98
CA GLU A 77 -4.44 -4.70 -13.24
C GLU A 77 -4.18 -3.90 -11.97
N ILE A 78 -4.11 -4.56 -10.82
CA ILE A 78 -3.80 -3.91 -9.54
C ILE A 78 -2.46 -4.43 -9.05
N SER A 79 -1.48 -3.53 -8.97
CA SER A 79 -0.14 -3.90 -8.51
C SER A 79 0.00 -3.73 -7.00
N LEU A 80 0.97 -4.42 -6.42
CA LEU A 80 1.34 -4.21 -5.02
C LEU A 80 1.67 -2.74 -4.76
N TYR A 81 2.37 -2.10 -5.71
CA TYR A 81 2.75 -0.71 -5.55
C TYR A 81 1.55 0.22 -5.41
N GLU A 82 0.53 0.04 -6.25
CA GLU A 82 -0.67 0.90 -6.19
C GLU A 82 -1.33 0.86 -4.82
N VAL A 83 -1.42 -0.33 -4.24
CA VAL A 83 -2.06 -0.49 -2.92
C VAL A 83 -1.22 0.17 -1.84
N ILE A 84 0.08 -0.06 -1.85
CA ILE A 84 0.99 0.53 -0.85
C ILE A 84 1.02 2.05 -0.98
N GLU A 85 1.12 2.55 -2.19
CA GLU A 85 1.12 4.00 -2.44
C GLU A 85 -0.18 4.65 -1.97
N GLN A 86 -1.30 3.99 -2.20
CA GLN A 86 -2.60 4.55 -1.83
C GLN A 86 -2.74 4.74 -0.32
N VAL A 87 -2.16 3.86 0.48
CA VAL A 87 -2.29 3.97 1.94
C VAL A 87 -1.15 4.74 2.58
N GLU A 88 0.02 4.78 1.98
CA GLU A 88 1.20 5.40 2.59
C GLU A 88 1.81 6.54 1.80
N GLY A 89 1.41 6.71 0.55
CA GLY A 89 2.07 7.67 -0.32
C GLY A 89 3.25 7.05 -1.06
N PRO A 90 3.96 7.86 -1.85
CA PRO A 90 5.06 7.36 -2.67
C PRO A 90 6.16 6.71 -1.84
N TYR A 91 6.67 5.59 -2.33
CA TYR A 91 7.71 4.86 -1.64
C TYR A 91 9.08 5.51 -1.85
N ALA A 92 9.81 5.67 -0.75
CA ALA A 92 11.21 6.00 -0.78
C ALA A 92 11.87 5.43 0.49
N ILE A 93 13.11 4.96 0.35
CA ILE A 93 13.80 4.34 1.49
C ILE A 93 14.43 5.35 2.43
N SER A 94 14.53 6.59 2.02
CA SER A 94 15.19 7.65 2.79
C SER A 94 14.21 8.75 3.15
N ARG A 95 14.34 9.27 4.36
CA ARG A 95 13.51 10.38 4.83
C ARG A 95 13.66 11.62 3.95
N CYS A 96 14.86 11.88 3.47
CA CYS A 96 15.11 13.05 2.64
C CYS A 96 14.43 12.98 1.28
N LEU A 97 14.00 11.79 0.84
CA LEU A 97 13.24 11.62 -0.39
C LEU A 97 11.74 11.54 -0.14
N ASN A 98 11.34 11.22 1.08
CA ASN A 98 9.96 10.85 1.38
C ASN A 98 9.23 11.86 2.26
N GLU A 99 9.93 12.59 3.10
CA GLU A 99 9.33 13.56 4.00
C GLU A 99 9.43 14.95 3.43
N GLU A 100 8.29 15.52 3.11
CA GLU A 100 8.22 16.90 2.67
C GLU A 100 8.71 17.80 3.79
N GLY A 101 9.61 18.71 3.46
CA GLY A 101 10.19 19.61 4.46
C GLY A 101 11.24 19.00 5.35
N TYR A 102 11.68 17.77 5.08
CA TYR A 102 12.74 17.15 5.85
C TYR A 102 14.02 18.00 5.79
N ASP A 103 14.52 18.34 6.96
CA ASP A 103 15.73 19.15 7.08
C ASP A 103 16.90 18.28 7.51
N CYS A 104 17.83 18.11 6.59
CA CYS A 104 19.05 17.38 6.86
C CYS A 104 19.99 18.25 7.72
N ASN A 105 20.78 17.63 8.59
CA ASN A 105 21.77 18.35 9.41
C ASN A 105 22.81 19.07 8.56
N ARG A 106 22.90 18.79 7.28
CA ARG A 106 23.85 19.43 6.38
C ARG A 106 23.21 20.64 5.72
N ASN A 107 24.07 21.56 5.22
CA ASN A 107 23.56 22.71 4.51
C ASN A 107 22.96 22.28 3.16
N ARG A 108 22.20 23.20 2.55
CA ARG A 108 21.48 22.90 1.30
C ARG A 108 22.40 22.49 0.16
N GLN A 109 23.56 23.13 0.05
CA GLN A 109 24.53 22.80 -0.99
C GLN A 109 25.04 21.37 -0.83
N ALA A 110 25.39 20.99 0.39
CA ALA A 110 25.85 19.63 0.67
C ALA A 110 24.77 18.60 0.36
N CYS A 111 23.51 18.95 0.61
CA CYS A 111 22.38 18.07 0.29
C CYS A 111 22.21 17.88 -1.23
N MET A 112 22.32 18.95 -2.00
CA MET A 112 22.24 18.88 -3.45
C MET A 112 23.33 18.04 -4.09
N GLU A 113 24.49 18.05 -3.46
CA GLU A 113 25.66 17.30 -3.92
C GLU A 113 25.79 15.93 -3.24
N CYS A 114 24.80 15.54 -2.46
CA CYS A 114 24.87 14.32 -1.65
C CYS A 114 24.81 13.09 -2.54
N LYS A 115 25.87 12.31 -2.49
CA LYS A 115 25.95 11.07 -3.26
C LYS A 115 24.97 10.03 -2.75
N PHE A 116 24.66 10.06 -1.46
CA PHE A 116 23.75 9.09 -0.87
C PHE A 116 22.31 9.31 -1.31
N VAL A 117 21.91 10.57 -1.53
CA VAL A 117 20.56 10.86 -2.06
C VAL A 117 20.35 10.16 -3.40
N ARG A 118 21.35 10.19 -4.27
CA ARG A 118 21.26 9.53 -5.58
C ARG A 118 21.18 8.01 -5.42
N ILE A 119 21.99 7.46 -4.53
CA ILE A 119 21.98 6.01 -4.27
C ILE A 119 20.63 5.59 -3.72
N TYR A 120 20.11 6.33 -2.74
CA TYR A 120 18.81 6.01 -2.16
C TYR A 120 17.68 6.16 -3.17
N ALA A 121 17.77 7.17 -4.03
CA ALA A 121 16.78 7.36 -5.10
C ALA A 121 16.78 6.19 -6.08
N ASP A 122 17.96 5.72 -6.46
CA ASP A 122 18.10 4.59 -7.37
C ASP A 122 17.53 3.31 -6.75
N ILE A 123 17.85 3.04 -5.49
CA ILE A 123 17.34 1.86 -4.80
C ILE A 123 15.83 1.96 -4.64
N SER A 124 15.32 3.13 -4.29
CA SER A 124 13.88 3.36 -4.17
C SER A 124 13.17 3.08 -5.49
N GLU A 125 13.76 3.53 -6.60
CA GLU A 125 13.21 3.29 -7.93
C GLU A 125 13.19 1.80 -8.28
N MET A 126 14.26 1.08 -7.94
CA MET A 126 14.33 -0.37 -8.17
C MET A 126 13.22 -1.09 -7.40
N VAL A 127 13.02 -0.75 -6.14
CA VAL A 127 11.97 -1.36 -5.32
C VAL A 127 10.59 -1.01 -5.89
N ARG A 128 10.37 0.25 -6.26
CA ARG A 128 9.10 0.69 -6.83
C ARG A 128 8.78 -0.10 -8.09
N LYS A 129 9.73 -0.21 -9.00
CA LYS A 129 9.52 -0.95 -10.24
C LYS A 129 9.22 -2.42 -9.99
N ARG A 130 9.90 -3.03 -9.02
CA ARG A 130 9.63 -4.42 -8.68
C ARG A 130 8.21 -4.59 -8.15
N LEU A 131 7.77 -3.68 -7.26
CA LEU A 131 6.42 -3.73 -6.71
C LEU A 131 5.35 -3.47 -7.78
N GLU A 132 5.64 -2.57 -8.73
CA GLU A 132 4.73 -2.30 -9.84
C GLU A 132 4.57 -3.49 -10.77
N GLY A 133 5.58 -4.34 -10.85
CA GLY A 133 5.55 -5.53 -11.68
C GLY A 133 4.84 -6.73 -11.07
N ILE A 134 4.38 -6.63 -9.83
CA ILE A 134 3.68 -7.72 -9.15
C ILE A 134 2.21 -7.35 -9.01
N SER A 135 1.33 -8.05 -9.72
CA SER A 135 -0.10 -7.83 -9.61
C SER A 135 -0.73 -8.86 -8.67
N PHE A 136 -1.89 -8.51 -8.12
CA PHE A 136 -2.64 -9.44 -7.28
C PHE A 136 -3.13 -10.65 -8.09
N GLY A 137 -3.41 -10.46 -9.38
CA GLY A 137 -3.75 -11.57 -10.23
C GLY A 137 -2.62 -12.57 -10.36
N ASN A 138 -1.39 -12.09 -10.53
CA ASN A 138 -0.22 -12.96 -10.59
C ASN A 138 -0.01 -13.71 -9.27
N VAL A 139 -0.23 -13.06 -8.14
CA VAL A 139 -0.09 -13.69 -6.83
C VAL A 139 -1.13 -14.80 -6.66
N LEU A 140 -2.37 -14.57 -7.10
CA LEU A 140 -3.42 -15.58 -7.05
C LEU A 140 -3.06 -16.84 -7.83
N GLU A 141 -2.30 -16.68 -8.91
CA GLU A 141 -1.92 -17.78 -9.79
C GLU A 141 -0.71 -18.56 -9.31
N GLN A 142 -0.03 -18.06 -8.29
CA GLN A 142 1.12 -18.76 -7.72
C GLN A 142 0.65 -20.01 -6.97
N PRO A 143 1.37 -21.13 -7.11
CA PRO A 143 1.05 -22.36 -6.39
C PRO A 143 1.26 -22.27 -4.90
#